data_e1b1520f63d51bd0c48a151d21630959
#
_entry.id   e1b1520f63d51bd0c48a151d21630959
#
_cell.length_a   1.000
_cell.length_b   1.000
_cell.length_c   1.000
_cell.angle_alpha   90.00
_cell.angle_beta   90.00
_cell.angle_gamma   90.00
#
_symmetry.space_group_name_H-M   'P 1'
#
loop_
_entity.id
_entity.type
_entity.pdbx_description
1 polymer ?
#
loop_
_entity_poly.entity_id
_entity_poly.type
_entity_poly.pdbx_seq_one_letter_code
_entity_poly.pdbx_strand_id
1 'polypeptide(L)'
;NLVSGDVLEQTIPNTTGGAAWANDNKTVFYTSKNKVTLLGEKIFRHKIKTDYKKDVLMYSEKDETYYNGVYRSKSGQYIIIYNSSTLVSDYHILDANEPDGKFVNFSPRGKKHEYDIQHYEDYFYIISNKEAPNNRLMRTKVNATDISNWEEIIAHRKDVHLLGLEIFKNHLVFSERKDGLRAIRIKNMISGDDRYIDFNESTYSAYI
;
A
#
# COMPACT_ATOMS: atom_id res chain seq x y z
N ASN A 1 -9.54 -23.63 -6.33
CA ASN A 1 -10.47 -23.27 -7.40
C ASN A 1 -11.85 -22.96 -6.81
N LEU A 2 -12.32 -21.71 -6.93
CA LEU A 2 -13.59 -21.28 -6.32
C LEU A 2 -14.84 -21.89 -7.01
N VAL A 3 -14.69 -22.38 -8.23
CA VAL A 3 -15.81 -23.02 -8.97
C VAL A 3 -15.93 -24.48 -8.64
N SER A 4 -14.82 -25.22 -8.65
CA SER A 4 -14.83 -26.69 -8.41
C SER A 4 -14.67 -27.05 -6.93
N GLY A 5 -14.26 -26.12 -6.06
CA GLY A 5 -13.90 -26.39 -4.67
C GLY A 5 -12.53 -27.07 -4.49
N ASP A 6 -11.83 -27.38 -5.57
CA ASP A 6 -10.54 -28.08 -5.48
C ASP A 6 -9.49 -27.21 -4.80
N VAL A 7 -8.74 -27.83 -3.89
CA VAL A 7 -7.56 -27.24 -3.26
C VAL A 7 -6.31 -27.81 -3.92
N LEU A 8 -5.35 -26.93 -4.23
CA LEU A 8 -4.05 -27.39 -4.71
C LEU A 8 -3.26 -27.99 -3.54
N GLU A 9 -2.66 -29.14 -3.72
CA GLU A 9 -1.80 -29.79 -2.70
C GLU A 9 -0.45 -29.06 -2.51
N GLN A 10 -0.19 -28.08 -3.36
CA GLN A 10 1.07 -27.34 -3.38
C GLN A 10 1.19 -26.42 -2.15
N THR A 11 2.32 -26.50 -1.47
CA THR A 11 2.65 -25.67 -0.30
C THR A 11 3.96 -24.95 -0.52
N ILE A 12 4.00 -23.66 -0.22
CA ILE A 12 5.21 -22.84 -0.21
C ILE A 12 5.60 -22.57 1.25
N PRO A 13 6.70 -23.12 1.75
CA PRO A 13 7.09 -22.98 3.15
C PRO A 13 7.76 -21.63 3.43
N ASN A 14 7.88 -21.26 4.71
CA ASN A 14 8.58 -20.09 5.21
C ASN A 14 8.06 -18.75 4.66
N THR A 15 6.75 -18.65 4.47
CA THR A 15 6.09 -17.40 4.04
C THR A 15 5.54 -16.62 5.24
N THR A 16 5.28 -15.31 5.04
CA THR A 16 4.58 -14.48 6.04
C THR A 16 3.06 -14.69 6.05
N GLY A 17 2.53 -15.44 5.08
CA GLY A 17 1.09 -15.64 4.90
C GLY A 17 0.42 -14.61 3.99
N GLY A 18 1.06 -13.46 3.73
CA GLY A 18 0.59 -12.48 2.75
C GLY A 18 0.96 -12.87 1.31
N ALA A 19 0.03 -12.71 0.38
CA ALA A 19 0.25 -12.96 -1.04
C ALA A 19 -0.57 -12.02 -1.92
N ALA A 20 -0.04 -11.70 -3.10
CA ALA A 20 -0.71 -10.85 -4.09
C ALA A 20 -0.82 -11.59 -5.42
N TRP A 21 -2.03 -11.69 -5.95
CA TRP A 21 -2.30 -12.31 -7.25
C TRP A 21 -2.15 -11.31 -8.38
N ALA A 22 -1.43 -11.69 -9.42
CA ALA A 22 -1.47 -10.99 -10.71
C ALA A 22 -2.81 -11.20 -11.43
N ASN A 23 -3.06 -10.39 -12.46
CA ASN A 23 -4.30 -10.43 -13.23
C ASN A 23 -4.42 -11.64 -14.16
N ASP A 24 -3.33 -12.37 -14.39
CA ASP A 24 -3.30 -13.61 -15.19
C ASP A 24 -3.93 -14.82 -14.48
N ASN A 25 -4.29 -14.69 -13.19
CA ASN A 25 -4.79 -15.77 -12.33
C ASN A 25 -3.88 -17.02 -12.26
N LYS A 26 -2.60 -16.87 -12.56
CA LYS A 26 -1.60 -17.94 -12.58
C LYS A 26 -0.34 -17.58 -11.80
N THR A 27 -0.11 -16.29 -11.59
CA THR A 27 1.08 -15.77 -10.92
C THR A 27 0.73 -15.19 -9.57
N VAL A 28 1.49 -15.58 -8.55
CA VAL A 28 1.37 -15.12 -7.17
C VAL A 28 2.70 -14.54 -6.71
N PHE A 29 2.65 -13.39 -6.08
CA PHE A 29 3.79 -12.81 -5.37
C PHE A 29 3.62 -13.06 -3.88
N TYR A 30 4.68 -13.47 -3.21
CA TYR A 30 4.65 -13.76 -1.78
C TYR A 30 5.94 -13.33 -1.09
N THR A 31 5.84 -13.10 0.22
CA THR A 31 6.98 -12.73 1.06
C THR A 31 7.53 -13.97 1.76
N SER A 32 8.82 -14.23 1.57
CA SER A 32 9.58 -15.24 2.30
C SER A 32 10.20 -14.64 3.56
N LYS A 33 10.16 -15.39 4.65
CA LYS A 33 10.76 -15.00 5.93
C LYS A 33 12.25 -15.33 5.98
N ASN A 34 13.00 -14.49 6.65
CA ASN A 34 14.29 -14.86 7.19
C ASN A 34 14.12 -15.97 8.24
N LYS A 35 14.96 -17.01 8.18
CA LYS A 35 14.82 -18.19 9.07
C LYS A 35 15.20 -17.91 10.52
N VAL A 36 15.97 -16.86 10.77
CA VAL A 36 16.47 -16.48 12.11
C VAL A 36 15.60 -15.40 12.73
N THR A 37 15.41 -14.29 12.00
CA THR A 37 14.67 -13.13 12.49
C THR A 37 13.16 -13.27 12.35
N LEU A 38 12.68 -14.19 11.50
CA LEU A 38 11.29 -14.41 11.10
C LEU A 38 10.63 -13.22 10.40
N LEU A 39 11.39 -12.18 10.11
CA LEU A 39 10.93 -11.01 9.36
C LEU A 39 10.80 -11.35 7.87
N GLY A 40 9.90 -10.65 7.19
CA GLY A 40 9.83 -10.65 5.73
C GLY A 40 11.13 -10.07 5.17
N GLU A 41 11.76 -10.77 4.22
CA GLU A 41 13.07 -10.39 3.67
C GLU A 41 13.07 -10.35 2.15
N LYS A 42 12.37 -11.28 1.53
CA LYS A 42 12.42 -11.49 0.07
C LYS A 42 11.02 -11.63 -0.51
N ILE A 43 10.82 -11.04 -1.66
CA ILE A 43 9.60 -11.21 -2.45
C ILE A 43 9.90 -12.11 -3.63
N PHE A 44 9.14 -13.19 -3.74
CA PHE A 44 9.23 -14.15 -4.84
C PHE A 44 7.98 -14.09 -5.71
N ARG A 45 8.18 -14.44 -6.98
CA ARG A 45 7.12 -14.71 -7.95
C ARG A 45 7.00 -16.21 -8.17
N HIS A 46 5.81 -16.73 -7.91
CA HIS A 46 5.44 -18.14 -8.12
C HIS A 46 4.40 -18.26 -9.24
N LYS A 47 4.59 -19.24 -10.13
CA LYS A 47 3.56 -19.66 -11.09
C LYS A 47 2.88 -20.92 -10.56
N ILE A 48 1.55 -20.89 -10.39
CA ILE A 48 0.80 -22.03 -9.86
C ILE A 48 1.09 -23.30 -10.66
N LYS A 49 1.09 -24.45 -9.99
CA LYS A 49 1.44 -25.77 -10.55
C LYS A 49 2.91 -25.93 -10.95
N THR A 50 3.81 -25.02 -10.55
CA THR A 50 5.26 -25.21 -10.69
C THR A 50 5.89 -25.48 -9.31
N ASP A 51 7.09 -26.08 -9.29
CA ASP A 51 7.82 -26.27 -8.04
C ASP A 51 8.31 -24.91 -7.50
N TYR A 52 7.99 -24.59 -6.23
CA TYR A 52 8.39 -23.33 -5.57
C TYR A 52 9.91 -23.13 -5.53
N LYS A 53 10.71 -24.20 -5.64
CA LYS A 53 12.18 -24.09 -5.72
C LYS A 53 12.66 -23.40 -7.01
N LYS A 54 11.79 -23.26 -8.00
CA LYS A 54 12.03 -22.56 -9.27
C LYS A 54 11.50 -21.12 -9.26
N ASP A 55 10.99 -20.66 -8.13
CA ASP A 55 10.42 -19.32 -8.01
C ASP A 55 11.47 -18.24 -8.23
N VAL A 56 11.04 -17.16 -8.86
CA VAL A 56 11.92 -16.06 -9.23
C VAL A 56 11.98 -15.05 -8.10
N LEU A 57 13.19 -14.74 -7.63
CA LEU A 57 13.41 -13.64 -6.69
C LEU A 57 13.18 -12.31 -7.39
N MET A 58 12.21 -11.54 -6.90
CA MET A 58 11.80 -10.23 -7.43
C MET A 58 12.41 -9.06 -6.66
N TYR A 59 12.56 -9.22 -5.34
CA TYR A 59 13.07 -8.18 -4.45
C TYR A 59 13.73 -8.81 -3.21
N SER A 60 14.75 -8.17 -2.69
CA SER A 60 15.39 -8.55 -1.43
C SER A 60 15.75 -7.29 -0.65
N GLU A 61 15.16 -7.14 0.55
CA GLU A 61 15.59 -6.15 1.51
C GLU A 61 16.83 -6.67 2.26
N LYS A 62 17.85 -5.84 2.34
CA LYS A 62 19.11 -6.19 3.01
C LYS A 62 19.24 -5.55 4.39
N ASP A 63 18.46 -4.52 4.65
CA ASP A 63 18.44 -3.82 5.92
C ASP A 63 17.42 -4.49 6.85
N GLU A 64 17.92 -5.18 7.87
CA GLU A 64 17.09 -5.92 8.84
C GLU A 64 16.22 -5.02 9.73
N THR A 65 16.36 -3.71 9.63
CA THR A 65 15.47 -2.75 10.32
C THR A 65 14.15 -2.53 9.60
N TYR A 66 13.99 -3.08 8.38
CA TYR A 66 12.78 -2.96 7.58
C TYR A 66 11.92 -4.22 7.63
N TYR A 67 10.63 -4.00 7.79
CA TYR A 67 9.60 -4.98 7.50
C TYR A 67 9.20 -4.82 6.04
N ASN A 68 9.13 -5.92 5.31
CA ASN A 68 8.63 -5.87 3.96
C ASN A 68 7.46 -6.83 3.72
N GLY A 69 6.68 -6.53 2.72
CA GLY A 69 5.59 -7.37 2.29
C GLY A 69 5.12 -6.99 0.89
N VAL A 70 4.18 -7.75 0.37
CA VAL A 70 3.59 -7.55 -0.94
C VAL A 70 2.07 -7.58 -0.85
N TYR A 71 1.42 -6.66 -1.55
CA TYR A 71 -0.03 -6.62 -1.66
C TYR A 71 -0.46 -6.18 -3.06
N ARG A 72 -1.73 -6.33 -3.37
CA ARG A 72 -2.33 -5.83 -4.61
C ARG A 72 -3.09 -4.55 -4.32
N SER A 73 -2.91 -3.53 -5.16
CA SER A 73 -3.67 -2.28 -5.05
C SER A 73 -5.18 -2.55 -5.09
N LYS A 74 -5.97 -1.73 -4.40
CA LYS A 74 -7.45 -1.80 -4.41
C LYS A 74 -8.03 -1.68 -5.83
N SER A 75 -7.38 -0.92 -6.70
CA SER A 75 -7.72 -0.82 -8.13
C SER A 75 -7.49 -2.12 -8.91
N GLY A 76 -6.71 -3.05 -8.37
CA GLY A 76 -6.29 -4.26 -9.05
C GLY A 76 -5.24 -4.09 -10.14
N GLN A 77 -4.72 -2.87 -10.36
CA GLN A 77 -3.77 -2.60 -11.45
C GLN A 77 -2.31 -2.82 -11.07
N TYR A 78 -1.97 -2.75 -9.77
CA TYR A 78 -0.59 -2.87 -9.34
C TYR A 78 -0.40 -3.95 -8.28
N ILE A 79 0.72 -4.65 -8.40
CA ILE A 79 1.33 -5.39 -7.30
C ILE A 79 2.32 -4.42 -6.65
N ILE A 80 2.25 -4.30 -5.34
CA ILE A 80 2.99 -3.29 -4.57
C ILE A 80 3.81 -4.00 -3.50
N ILE A 81 5.12 -3.75 -3.48
CA ILE A 81 6.00 -4.09 -2.37
C ILE A 81 6.07 -2.88 -1.47
N TYR A 82 5.89 -3.07 -0.18
CA TYR A 82 6.17 -2.06 0.83
C TYR A 82 7.37 -2.45 1.67
N ASN A 83 8.17 -1.47 2.03
CA ASN A 83 9.23 -1.57 3.02
C ASN A 83 8.97 -0.49 4.08
N SER A 84 8.99 -0.87 5.34
CA SER A 84 8.70 0.05 6.44
C SER A 84 9.63 -0.21 7.61
N SER A 85 10.23 0.86 8.12
CA SER A 85 10.94 0.90 9.39
C SER A 85 10.25 1.88 10.35
N THR A 86 10.84 2.17 11.50
CA THR A 86 10.24 3.06 12.50
C THR A 86 9.96 4.47 11.99
N LEU A 87 10.76 4.99 11.06
CA LEU A 87 10.68 6.39 10.62
C LEU A 87 10.74 6.55 9.08
N VAL A 88 10.76 5.46 8.34
CA VAL A 88 10.93 5.51 6.89
C VAL A 88 10.10 4.43 6.22
N SER A 89 9.42 4.79 5.15
CA SER A 89 8.80 3.82 4.24
C SER A 89 9.24 4.04 2.81
N ASP A 90 9.18 3.00 2.00
CA ASP A 90 9.29 3.08 0.55
C ASP A 90 8.48 1.98 -0.13
N TYR A 91 8.22 2.16 -1.41
CA TYR A 91 7.37 1.28 -2.20
C TYR A 91 8.00 0.95 -3.54
N HIS A 92 7.70 -0.25 -4.03
CA HIS A 92 8.00 -0.66 -5.40
C HIS A 92 6.71 -1.14 -6.05
N ILE A 93 6.50 -0.81 -7.30
CA ILE A 93 5.28 -1.10 -8.05
C ILE A 93 5.57 -1.95 -9.28
N LEU A 94 4.64 -2.83 -9.62
CA LEU A 94 4.63 -3.64 -10.83
C LEU A 94 3.20 -3.65 -11.39
N ASP A 95 3.03 -3.47 -12.69
CA ASP A 95 1.73 -3.66 -13.32
C ASP A 95 1.26 -5.11 -13.12
N ALA A 96 0.08 -5.28 -12.56
CA ALA A 96 -0.50 -6.60 -12.28
C ALA A 96 -0.86 -7.38 -13.56
N ASN A 97 -0.93 -6.72 -14.72
CA ASN A 97 -1.11 -7.35 -16.03
C ASN A 97 0.21 -7.85 -16.63
N GLU A 98 1.35 -7.38 -16.11
CA GLU A 98 2.70 -7.70 -16.59
C GLU A 98 3.51 -8.45 -15.51
N PRO A 99 3.05 -9.63 -15.03
CA PRO A 99 3.67 -10.30 -13.88
C PRO A 99 5.12 -10.76 -14.13
N ASP A 100 5.54 -10.86 -15.37
CA ASP A 100 6.92 -11.18 -15.76
C ASP A 100 7.83 -9.94 -15.80
N GLY A 101 7.27 -8.73 -15.61
CA GLY A 101 7.98 -7.46 -15.54
C GLY A 101 8.89 -7.31 -14.30
N LYS A 102 9.41 -6.11 -14.12
CA LYS A 102 10.28 -5.77 -12.97
C LYS A 102 9.57 -4.74 -12.08
N PHE A 103 9.73 -4.90 -10.78
CA PHE A 103 9.33 -3.86 -9.85
C PHE A 103 10.15 -2.59 -10.04
N VAL A 104 9.46 -1.46 -10.11
CA VAL A 104 10.06 -0.13 -10.22
C VAL A 104 9.94 0.55 -8.87
N ASN A 105 11.00 1.17 -8.39
CA ASN A 105 10.95 1.98 -7.18
C ASN A 105 9.98 3.14 -7.39
N PHE A 106 9.07 3.36 -6.45
CA PHE A 106 8.05 4.40 -6.52
C PHE A 106 8.66 5.80 -6.36
N SER A 107 9.49 5.94 -5.33
CA SER A 107 10.28 7.15 -5.07
C SER A 107 11.50 6.77 -4.22
N PRO A 108 12.64 7.44 -4.39
CA PRO A 108 13.83 7.14 -3.60
C PRO A 108 13.57 7.21 -2.09
N ARG A 109 14.14 6.27 -1.34
CA ARG A 109 14.06 6.21 0.11
C ARG A 109 14.61 7.50 0.73
N GLY A 110 13.77 8.21 1.46
CA GLY A 110 14.14 9.46 2.15
C GLY A 110 14.64 9.23 3.58
N LYS A 111 15.19 10.27 4.20
CA LYS A 111 15.52 10.27 5.63
C LYS A 111 14.30 10.74 6.42
N LYS A 112 13.86 9.96 7.43
CA LYS A 112 12.70 10.28 8.29
C LYS A 112 11.46 10.65 7.47
N HIS A 113 11.23 9.91 6.40
CA HIS A 113 10.09 10.11 5.52
C HIS A 113 9.25 8.85 5.47
N GLU A 114 8.09 8.94 6.05
CA GLU A 114 7.05 7.93 5.98
C GLU A 114 5.97 8.40 5.02
N TYR A 115 5.54 7.52 4.15
CA TYR A 115 4.41 7.77 3.27
C TYR A 115 3.68 6.46 2.98
N ASP A 116 2.43 6.57 2.56
CA ASP A 116 1.60 5.47 2.09
C ASP A 116 1.02 5.82 0.73
N ILE A 117 0.80 4.82 -0.13
CA ILE A 117 0.32 5.01 -1.50
C ILE A 117 -0.97 4.25 -1.78
N GLN A 118 -1.90 4.90 -2.46
CA GLN A 118 -3.10 4.28 -3.01
C GLN A 118 -3.28 4.66 -4.47
N HIS A 119 -3.56 3.66 -5.30
CA HIS A 119 -3.79 3.89 -6.73
C HIS A 119 -5.27 4.04 -7.04
N TYR A 120 -5.61 5.09 -7.81
CA TYR A 120 -6.94 5.28 -8.38
C TYR A 120 -6.85 5.97 -9.75
N GLU A 121 -7.40 5.35 -10.79
CA GLU A 121 -7.36 5.82 -12.18
C GLU A 121 -5.93 6.13 -12.64
N ASP A 122 -5.64 7.36 -13.08
CA ASP A 122 -4.34 7.78 -13.61
C ASP A 122 -3.38 8.28 -12.52
N TYR A 123 -3.75 8.15 -11.23
CA TYR A 123 -3.00 8.76 -10.13
C TYR A 123 -2.69 7.78 -9.00
N PHE A 124 -1.56 8.02 -8.37
CA PHE A 124 -1.30 7.60 -7.00
C PHE A 124 -1.60 8.75 -6.04
N TYR A 125 -2.34 8.46 -4.99
CA TYR A 125 -2.59 9.33 -3.85
C TYR A 125 -1.66 8.92 -2.71
N ILE A 126 -1.02 9.91 -2.09
CA ILE A 126 0.08 9.67 -1.17
C ILE A 126 -0.19 10.43 0.13
N ILE A 127 -0.31 9.72 1.24
CA ILE A 127 -0.24 10.33 2.57
C ILE A 127 1.24 10.41 2.96
N SER A 128 1.73 11.59 3.32
CA SER A 128 3.16 11.81 3.55
C SER A 128 3.40 12.73 4.74
N ASN A 129 4.39 12.37 5.57
CA ASN A 129 4.85 13.21 6.70
C ASN A 129 6.00 14.15 6.32
N LYS A 130 6.44 14.20 5.06
CA LYS A 130 7.52 15.09 4.64
C LYS A 130 7.14 16.55 4.88
N GLU A 131 7.89 17.23 5.77
CA GLU A 131 7.61 18.61 6.19
C GLU A 131 6.17 18.82 6.70
N ALA A 132 5.53 17.75 7.18
CA ALA A 132 4.15 17.71 7.58
C ALA A 132 3.94 16.71 8.75
N PRO A 133 4.27 17.07 10.01
CA PRO A 133 4.22 16.13 11.15
C PRO A 133 2.89 15.43 11.35
N ASN A 134 1.77 16.05 10.98
CA ASN A 134 0.44 15.46 11.02
C ASN A 134 -0.02 14.94 9.65
N ASN A 135 0.92 14.65 8.75
CA ASN A 135 0.70 14.24 7.38
C ASN A 135 -0.02 15.30 6.51
N ARG A 136 0.07 15.10 5.23
CA ARG A 136 -0.66 15.79 4.17
C ARG A 136 -1.01 14.79 3.06
N LEU A 137 -1.98 15.13 2.22
CA LEU A 137 -2.31 14.35 1.04
C LEU A 137 -1.65 14.97 -0.20
N MET A 138 -0.91 14.14 -0.89
CA MET A 138 -0.30 14.44 -2.19
C MET A 138 -0.93 13.53 -3.24
N ARG A 139 -0.71 13.84 -4.52
CA ARG A 139 -0.93 12.90 -5.62
C ARG A 139 0.16 13.03 -6.67
N THR A 140 0.31 12.00 -7.48
CA THR A 140 1.19 12.02 -8.66
C THR A 140 0.61 11.15 -9.77
N LYS A 141 0.98 11.43 -11.03
CA LYS A 141 0.60 10.56 -12.14
C LYS A 141 1.33 9.22 -12.07
N VAL A 142 0.69 8.16 -12.56
CA VAL A 142 1.24 6.78 -12.53
C VAL A 142 2.60 6.66 -13.23
N ASN A 143 2.90 7.51 -14.20
CA ASN A 143 4.16 7.52 -14.94
C ASN A 143 5.20 8.53 -14.42
N ALA A 144 4.94 9.19 -13.29
CA ALA A 144 5.80 10.24 -12.71
C ALA A 144 5.85 10.15 -11.19
N THR A 145 6.17 8.96 -10.65
CA THR A 145 6.02 8.62 -9.23
C THR A 145 7.08 9.24 -8.31
N ASP A 146 8.18 9.77 -8.87
CA ASP A 146 9.21 10.45 -8.07
C ASP A 146 8.63 11.61 -7.27
N ILE A 147 9.11 11.78 -6.03
CA ILE A 147 8.64 12.80 -5.08
C ILE A 147 8.68 14.22 -5.62
N SER A 148 9.56 14.52 -6.57
CA SER A 148 9.64 15.83 -7.22
C SER A 148 8.39 16.19 -8.04
N ASN A 149 7.58 15.19 -8.38
CA ASN A 149 6.34 15.36 -9.16
C ASN A 149 5.06 15.34 -8.29
N TRP A 150 5.20 15.24 -6.95
CA TRP A 150 4.03 15.15 -6.10
C TRP A 150 3.36 16.51 -5.93
N GLU A 151 2.07 16.55 -6.21
CA GLU A 151 1.20 17.72 -6.06
C GLU A 151 0.42 17.64 -4.73
N GLU A 152 0.39 18.74 -3.95
CA GLU A 152 -0.40 18.78 -2.73
C GLU A 152 -1.90 18.90 -3.02
N ILE A 153 -2.69 18.00 -2.44
CA ILE A 153 -4.17 17.98 -2.55
C ILE A 153 -4.82 18.47 -1.26
N ILE A 154 -4.27 18.07 -0.11
CA ILE A 154 -4.70 18.55 1.21
C ILE A 154 -3.44 18.91 1.98
N ALA A 155 -3.36 20.18 2.37
CA ALA A 155 -2.24 20.69 3.14
C ALA A 155 -2.19 20.11 4.56
N HIS A 156 -1.00 20.12 5.13
CA HIS A 156 -0.79 19.81 6.54
C HIS A 156 -1.64 20.72 7.44
N ARG A 157 -2.25 20.13 8.47
CA ARG A 157 -3.00 20.83 9.52
C ARG A 157 -2.39 20.54 10.89
N LYS A 158 -2.21 21.59 11.70
CA LYS A 158 -1.60 21.45 13.04
C LYS A 158 -2.53 20.78 14.05
N ASP A 159 -3.84 20.95 13.88
CA ASP A 159 -4.93 20.50 14.75
C ASP A 159 -5.54 19.17 14.33
N VAL A 160 -5.17 18.63 13.18
CA VAL A 160 -5.71 17.39 12.64
C VAL A 160 -4.59 16.51 12.10
N HIS A 161 -4.54 15.27 12.57
CA HIS A 161 -3.63 14.26 12.04
C HIS A 161 -4.35 13.41 10.99
N LEU A 162 -3.89 13.45 9.75
CA LEU A 162 -4.36 12.62 8.66
C LEU A 162 -3.76 11.20 8.83
N LEU A 163 -4.60 10.22 9.18
CA LEU A 163 -4.17 8.86 9.53
C LEU A 163 -4.27 7.88 8.38
N GLY A 164 -5.25 8.08 7.49
CA GLY A 164 -5.53 7.14 6.41
C GLY A 164 -6.45 7.74 5.35
N LEU A 165 -6.47 7.08 4.20
CA LEU A 165 -7.29 7.40 3.05
C LEU A 165 -7.90 6.13 2.50
N GLU A 166 -9.20 6.17 2.16
CA GLU A 166 -9.85 5.20 1.31
C GLU A 166 -10.47 5.91 0.10
N ILE A 167 -10.25 5.37 -1.09
CA ILE A 167 -10.72 5.96 -2.33
C ILE A 167 -11.89 5.13 -2.87
N PHE A 168 -13.00 5.81 -3.12
CA PHE A 168 -14.19 5.28 -3.78
C PHE A 168 -14.41 6.07 -5.08
N LYS A 169 -15.29 5.58 -5.96
CA LYS A 169 -15.51 6.13 -7.31
C LYS A 169 -15.49 7.68 -7.38
N ASN A 170 -16.18 8.36 -6.48
CA ASN A 170 -16.31 9.82 -6.49
C ASN A 170 -15.96 10.44 -5.14
N HIS A 171 -15.37 9.67 -4.23
CA HIS A 171 -15.15 10.12 -2.86
C HIS A 171 -13.76 9.75 -2.36
N LEU A 172 -13.12 10.70 -1.69
CA LEU A 172 -12.01 10.46 -0.78
C LEU A 172 -12.59 10.39 0.63
N VAL A 173 -12.31 9.31 1.32
CA VAL A 173 -12.75 9.10 2.72
C VAL A 173 -11.51 9.04 3.59
N PHE A 174 -11.41 9.96 4.53
CA PHE A 174 -10.24 10.13 5.38
C PHE A 174 -10.51 9.62 6.78
N SER A 175 -9.57 8.84 7.31
CA SER A 175 -9.42 8.67 8.75
C SER A 175 -8.54 9.79 9.28
N GLU A 176 -9.07 10.58 10.19
CA GLU A 176 -8.34 11.68 10.81
C GLU A 176 -8.39 11.55 12.35
N ARG A 177 -7.45 12.20 13.05
CA ARG A 177 -7.54 12.41 14.49
C ARG A 177 -7.66 13.90 14.73
N LYS A 178 -8.76 14.30 15.36
CA LYS A 178 -9.08 15.66 15.73
C LYS A 178 -9.57 15.69 17.17
N ASP A 179 -9.08 16.61 17.97
CA ASP A 179 -9.47 16.76 19.39
C ASP A 179 -9.37 15.44 20.21
N GLY A 180 -8.38 14.61 19.89
CA GLY A 180 -8.16 13.30 20.52
C GLY A 180 -9.01 12.15 19.99
N LEU A 181 -10.07 12.43 19.21
CA LEU A 181 -10.98 11.42 18.66
C LEU A 181 -10.66 11.07 17.21
N ARG A 182 -11.01 9.85 16.80
CA ARG A 182 -10.99 9.46 15.39
C ARG A 182 -12.21 10.02 14.68
N ALA A 183 -12.00 10.81 13.64
CA ALA A 183 -13.02 11.37 12.79
C ALA A 183 -12.96 10.75 11.39
N ILE A 184 -14.11 10.59 10.77
CA ILE A 184 -14.21 10.19 9.35
C ILE A 184 -14.68 11.44 8.59
N ARG A 185 -13.88 11.85 7.61
CA ARG A 185 -14.17 12.97 6.70
C ARG A 185 -14.39 12.43 5.30
N ILE A 186 -15.45 12.88 4.66
CA ILE A 186 -15.81 12.48 3.29
C ILE A 186 -15.75 13.71 2.39
N LYS A 187 -14.95 13.59 1.31
CA LYS A 187 -14.84 14.61 0.27
C LYS A 187 -15.33 14.06 -1.05
N ASN A 188 -16.33 14.65 -1.64
CA ASN A 188 -16.79 14.34 -2.99
C ASN A 188 -15.86 15.03 -4.01
N MET A 189 -15.25 14.26 -4.89
CA MET A 189 -14.29 14.76 -5.88
C MET A 189 -14.95 15.52 -7.04
N ILE A 190 -16.27 15.33 -7.23
CA ILE A 190 -17.02 15.98 -8.33
C ILE A 190 -17.68 17.25 -7.84
N SER A 191 -18.48 17.18 -6.77
CA SER A 191 -19.22 18.34 -6.25
C SER A 191 -18.36 19.26 -5.38
N GLY A 192 -17.23 18.76 -4.85
CA GLY A 192 -16.41 19.45 -3.87
C GLY A 192 -16.98 19.43 -2.44
N ASP A 193 -18.15 18.80 -2.22
CA ASP A 193 -18.71 18.63 -0.87
C ASP A 193 -17.70 17.95 0.05
N ASP A 194 -17.53 18.50 1.25
CA ASP A 194 -16.47 18.12 2.18
C ASP A 194 -16.98 18.22 3.61
N ARG A 195 -17.19 17.06 4.26
CA ARG A 195 -17.86 17.01 5.57
C ARG A 195 -17.32 15.90 6.45
N TYR A 196 -17.45 16.07 7.75
CA TYR A 196 -17.27 15.03 8.74
C TYR A 196 -18.55 14.23 8.96
N ILE A 197 -18.40 12.96 9.32
CA ILE A 197 -19.52 12.18 9.87
C ILE A 197 -19.70 12.60 11.32
N ASP A 198 -20.94 12.96 11.67
CA ASP A 198 -21.33 13.24 13.05
C ASP A 198 -21.82 11.93 13.70
N PHE A 199 -21.22 11.56 14.83
CA PHE A 199 -21.57 10.36 15.58
C PHE A 199 -22.51 10.61 16.76
N ASN A 200 -22.88 11.87 17.04
CA ASN A 200 -23.74 12.30 18.15
C ASN A 200 -23.32 11.77 19.54
N GLU A 201 -22.06 11.37 19.70
CA GLU A 201 -21.47 10.81 20.91
C GLU A 201 -20.26 11.64 21.34
N SER A 202 -20.09 11.83 22.66
CA SER A 202 -18.93 12.57 23.19
C SER A 202 -17.62 11.81 23.05
N THR A 203 -17.68 10.46 23.00
CA THR A 203 -16.55 9.57 22.79
C THR A 203 -16.98 8.39 21.94
N TYR A 204 -16.17 8.05 20.93
CA TYR A 204 -16.46 6.95 20.01
C TYR A 204 -15.17 6.41 19.37
N SER A 205 -15.26 5.24 18.76
CA SER A 205 -14.25 4.69 17.85
C SER A 205 -14.87 4.45 16.48
N ALA A 206 -14.26 5.02 15.45
CA ALA A 206 -14.69 4.86 14.07
C ALA A 206 -13.52 4.48 13.17
N TYR A 207 -13.78 3.58 12.22
CA TYR A 207 -12.81 3.09 11.25
C TYR A 207 -13.44 3.06 9.85
N ILE A 208 -12.61 3.15 8.82
CA ILE A 208 -12.99 2.96 7.43
C ILE A 208 -12.57 1.55 7.04
#